data_a6322dd8d04f75276970ae7f332a6039
#
_entry.id   a6322dd8d04f75276970ae7f332a6039
#
_cell.length_a   1.000
_cell.length_b   1.000
_cell.length_c   1.000
_cell.angle_alpha   90.00
_cell.angle_beta   90.00
_cell.angle_gamma   90.00
#
_symmetry.space_group_name_H-M   'P 1'
#
loop_
_entity.id
_entity.type
_entity.pdbx_description
1 polymer ?
#
loop_
_entity_poly.entity_id
_entity_poly.type
_entity_poly.pdbx_seq_one_letter_code
_entity_poly.pdbx_strand_id
1 'polypeptide(L)'
;VYISVYVGLMGILQALLPVWAELHGSRRNAAVGPSVRQSLYLCAATIVVGMVALLSPGPLLNAAGVPAELQVEVRRYLAVLAWALPPALLFRLYSTLNQSLGKPRLVSALQIGSLGLKIPLSVWFTFGGAGLPAQGAAGCAWATLVVNYALLGFALWLLLTQGFYRPYALWRRMERPDWPQLGACLRLGIPAGLAVLVEVSSFTFVALFISRMGTTAAAGHQIASNMAAVLYMVPLALGIATSARTSYWLGAGQPGLARRATWLGLGSTMALAAVMATALALLARPIAALYVSQPAIIAVAAGLLVWVALYHLGDAVQAVSLFVLRSYRITLSPLLIYGVFLWGLGLTGGYRWAFHGLGGVPRWADPGAFWLASAGSLGLVALLFLALLVRVTRRLPAR
;
A
#
# COMPACT_ATOMS: atom_id res chain seq x y z
N VAL A 1 -0.16 13.83 3.16
CA VAL A 1 0.10 14.22 1.75
C VAL A 1 1.13 13.30 1.11
N TYR A 2 2.39 13.24 1.59
CA TYR A 2 3.45 12.43 0.97
C TYR A 2 3.08 10.94 0.82
N ILE A 3 2.59 10.32 1.89
CA ILE A 3 2.22 8.88 1.87
C ILE A 3 1.13 8.62 0.83
N SER A 4 0.11 9.45 0.77
CA SER A 4 -1.00 9.26 -0.19
C SER A 4 -0.52 9.38 -1.63
N VAL A 5 0.32 10.37 -1.95
CA VAL A 5 0.93 10.53 -3.28
C VAL A 5 1.82 9.34 -3.60
N TYR A 6 2.74 9.00 -2.71
CA TYR A 6 3.67 7.89 -2.91
C TYR A 6 2.95 6.55 -3.13
N VAL A 7 1.98 6.22 -2.28
CA VAL A 7 1.28 4.92 -2.32
C VAL A 7 0.40 4.81 -3.57
N GLY A 8 -0.26 5.90 -3.99
CA GLY A 8 -1.01 5.93 -5.24
C GLY A 8 -0.11 5.67 -6.46
N LEU A 9 1.02 6.38 -6.56
CA LEU A 9 2.00 6.20 -7.65
C LEU A 9 2.68 4.83 -7.60
N MET A 10 3.02 4.35 -6.40
CA MET A 10 3.54 3.02 -6.18
C MET A 10 2.58 1.94 -6.68
N GLY A 11 1.27 2.12 -6.46
CA GLY A 11 0.23 1.21 -6.92
C GLY A 11 0.23 1.02 -8.45
N ILE A 12 0.51 2.11 -9.20
CA ILE A 12 0.65 2.08 -10.67
C ILE A 12 1.81 1.17 -11.09
N LEU A 13 2.98 1.35 -10.46
CA LEU A 13 4.18 0.56 -10.78
C LEU A 13 4.06 -0.89 -10.33
N GLN A 14 3.41 -1.14 -9.21
CA GLN A 14 3.20 -2.49 -8.70
C GLN A 14 2.23 -3.31 -9.55
N ALA A 15 1.35 -2.67 -10.32
CA ALA A 15 0.47 -3.33 -11.26
C ALA A 15 1.23 -4.01 -12.44
N LEU A 16 2.53 -3.75 -12.60
CA LEU A 16 3.40 -4.43 -13.56
C LEU A 16 3.86 -5.82 -13.11
N LEU A 17 3.74 -6.13 -11.81
CA LEU A 17 4.15 -7.42 -11.24
C LEU A 17 3.54 -8.63 -12.00
N PRO A 18 2.22 -8.70 -12.27
CA PRO A 18 1.65 -9.80 -13.02
C PRO A 18 2.20 -9.89 -14.46
N VAL A 19 2.50 -8.75 -15.10
CA VAL A 19 3.03 -8.73 -16.47
C VAL A 19 4.39 -9.43 -16.55
N TRP A 20 5.30 -9.07 -15.65
CA TRP A 20 6.64 -9.65 -15.65
C TRP A 20 6.66 -11.09 -15.12
N ALA A 21 5.79 -11.42 -14.16
CA ALA A 21 5.65 -12.79 -13.67
C ALA A 21 5.13 -13.73 -14.77
N GLU A 22 4.21 -13.26 -15.61
CA GLU A 22 3.68 -13.99 -16.77
C GLU A 22 4.76 -14.20 -17.85
N LEU A 23 5.54 -13.16 -18.19
CA LEU A 23 6.68 -13.27 -19.10
C LEU A 23 7.73 -14.25 -18.59
N HIS A 24 8.00 -14.25 -17.28
CA HIS A 24 8.92 -15.19 -16.66
C HIS A 24 8.36 -16.62 -16.70
N GLY A 25 7.09 -16.84 -16.41
CA GLY A 25 6.41 -18.14 -16.47
C GLY A 25 6.38 -18.72 -17.88
N SER A 26 6.17 -17.89 -18.90
CA SER A 26 6.21 -18.31 -20.32
C SER A 26 7.63 -18.52 -20.86
N ARG A 27 8.66 -18.43 -20.02
CA ARG A 27 10.10 -18.52 -20.38
C ARG A 27 10.55 -17.47 -21.43
N ARG A 28 9.78 -16.41 -21.64
CA ARG A 28 10.12 -15.28 -22.51
C ARG A 28 11.04 -14.29 -21.80
N ASN A 29 12.11 -14.79 -21.20
CA ASN A 29 13.02 -13.98 -20.37
C ASN A 29 13.60 -12.77 -21.15
N ALA A 30 13.89 -12.93 -22.44
CA ALA A 30 14.38 -11.83 -23.29
C ALA A 30 13.36 -10.69 -23.49
N ALA A 31 12.06 -10.95 -23.30
CA ALA A 31 11.01 -9.92 -23.40
C ALA A 31 10.83 -9.12 -22.09
N VAL A 32 11.35 -9.61 -20.96
CA VAL A 32 11.29 -8.88 -19.68
C VAL A 32 12.08 -7.58 -19.76
N GLY A 33 13.31 -7.59 -20.34
CA GLY A 33 14.16 -6.41 -20.45
C GLY A 33 13.50 -5.24 -21.18
N PRO A 34 13.01 -5.42 -22.42
CA PRO A 34 12.25 -4.39 -23.13
C PRO A 34 11.06 -3.87 -22.31
N SER A 35 10.28 -4.77 -21.69
CA SER A 35 9.15 -4.38 -20.85
C SER A 35 9.55 -3.53 -19.64
N VAL A 36 10.68 -3.87 -18.96
CA VAL A 36 11.23 -3.06 -17.87
C VAL A 36 11.71 -1.70 -18.36
N ARG A 37 12.42 -1.64 -19.52
CA ARG A 37 12.87 -0.37 -20.09
C ARG A 37 11.69 0.52 -20.49
N GLN A 38 10.64 -0.03 -21.09
CA GLN A 38 9.41 0.73 -21.36
C GLN A 38 8.74 1.23 -20.06
N SER A 39 8.75 0.45 -18.99
CA SER A 39 8.19 0.88 -17.71
C SER A 39 9.02 1.99 -17.03
N LEU A 40 10.27 2.24 -17.42
CA LEU A 40 11.02 3.41 -16.95
C LEU A 40 10.42 4.73 -17.45
N TYR A 41 9.83 4.76 -18.66
CA TYR A 41 9.08 5.94 -19.14
C TYR A 41 7.85 6.19 -18.25
N LEU A 42 7.12 5.12 -17.91
CA LEU A 42 6.00 5.23 -16.99
C LEU A 42 6.46 5.70 -15.60
N CYS A 43 7.57 5.15 -15.10
CA CYS A 43 8.16 5.55 -13.82
C CYS A 43 8.58 7.03 -13.85
N ALA A 44 9.21 7.50 -14.92
CA ALA A 44 9.57 8.91 -15.08
C ALA A 44 8.33 9.82 -15.08
N ALA A 45 7.26 9.44 -15.77
CA ALA A 45 6.01 10.18 -15.75
C ALA A 45 5.39 10.22 -14.34
N THR A 46 5.37 9.10 -13.61
CA THR A 46 4.87 9.07 -12.22
C THR A 46 5.74 9.89 -11.28
N ILE A 47 7.06 9.91 -11.47
CA ILE A 47 7.99 10.78 -10.72
C ILE A 47 7.63 12.25 -10.94
N VAL A 48 7.47 12.67 -12.20
CA VAL A 48 7.14 14.06 -12.52
C VAL A 48 5.82 14.47 -11.88
N VAL A 49 4.77 13.66 -12.04
CA VAL A 49 3.45 13.91 -11.42
C VAL A 49 3.56 14.02 -9.89
N GLY A 50 4.29 13.10 -9.27
CA GLY A 50 4.48 13.10 -7.82
C GLY A 50 5.29 14.28 -7.32
N MET A 51 6.36 14.65 -8.02
CA MET A 51 7.16 15.84 -7.69
C MET A 51 6.35 17.13 -7.80
N VAL A 52 5.58 17.30 -8.88
CA VAL A 52 4.69 18.45 -9.04
C VAL A 52 3.67 18.51 -7.89
N ALA A 53 3.04 17.39 -7.53
CA ALA A 53 2.08 17.34 -6.43
C ALA A 53 2.72 17.69 -5.07
N LEU A 54 3.97 17.27 -4.81
CA LEU A 54 4.65 17.53 -3.55
C LEU A 54 5.28 18.92 -3.47
N LEU A 55 5.73 19.48 -4.60
CA LEU A 55 6.32 20.82 -4.66
C LEU A 55 5.26 21.94 -4.74
N SER A 56 4.03 21.59 -5.13
CA SER A 56 2.91 22.53 -5.23
C SER A 56 1.78 22.19 -4.23
N PRO A 57 2.04 22.06 -2.92
CA PRO A 57 1.03 21.64 -1.94
C PRO A 57 0.05 22.78 -1.56
N GLY A 58 0.28 24.02 -2.05
CA GLY A 58 -0.49 25.20 -1.67
C GLY A 58 -2.01 25.05 -1.74
N PRO A 59 -2.58 24.64 -2.88
CA PRO A 59 -4.03 24.46 -3.01
C PRO A 59 -4.61 23.48 -1.98
N LEU A 60 -3.88 22.39 -1.72
CA LEU A 60 -4.30 21.37 -0.75
C LEU A 60 -4.22 21.87 0.70
N LEU A 61 -3.14 22.58 1.06
CA LEU A 61 -2.95 23.13 2.40
C LEU A 61 -3.98 24.24 2.69
N ASN A 62 -4.29 25.07 1.70
CA ASN A 62 -5.32 26.09 1.83
C ASN A 62 -6.71 25.49 1.99
N ALA A 63 -7.04 24.48 1.18
CA ALA A 63 -8.33 23.76 1.29
C ALA A 63 -8.48 23.03 2.65
N ALA A 64 -7.35 22.60 3.23
CA ALA A 64 -7.32 21.96 4.56
C ALA A 64 -7.31 22.97 5.72
N GLY A 65 -7.30 24.28 5.46
CA GLY A 65 -7.30 25.33 6.49
C GLY A 65 -6.05 25.34 7.37
N VAL A 66 -4.89 24.92 6.84
CA VAL A 66 -3.63 24.85 7.60
C VAL A 66 -3.13 26.27 7.90
N PRO A 67 -2.80 26.61 9.17
CA PRO A 67 -2.25 27.93 9.53
C PRO A 67 -0.99 28.29 8.72
N ALA A 68 -0.82 29.55 8.37
CA ALA A 68 0.25 30.01 7.48
C ALA A 68 1.66 29.66 8.01
N GLU A 69 1.87 29.77 9.31
CA GLU A 69 3.15 29.42 9.97
C GLU A 69 3.50 27.93 9.76
N LEU A 70 2.52 27.05 9.94
CA LEU A 70 2.71 25.61 9.75
C LEU A 70 2.87 25.24 8.27
N GLN A 71 2.28 26.02 7.34
CA GLN A 71 2.45 25.79 5.91
C GLN A 71 3.92 25.91 5.47
N VAL A 72 4.69 26.82 6.05
CA VAL A 72 6.12 26.99 5.74
C VAL A 72 6.90 25.73 6.07
N GLU A 73 6.71 25.19 7.29
CA GLU A 73 7.37 23.96 7.73
C GLU A 73 6.95 22.75 6.89
N VAL A 74 5.66 22.62 6.59
CA VAL A 74 5.12 21.54 5.75
C VAL A 74 5.70 21.62 4.34
N ARG A 75 5.78 22.81 3.73
CA ARG A 75 6.37 22.98 2.40
C ARG A 75 7.86 22.60 2.40
N ARG A 76 8.61 23.02 3.41
CA ARG A 76 10.03 22.67 3.56
C ARG A 76 10.21 21.15 3.67
N TYR A 77 9.40 20.49 4.49
CA TYR A 77 9.40 19.04 4.66
C TYR A 77 9.06 18.31 3.35
N LEU A 78 7.98 18.73 2.66
CA LEU A 78 7.54 18.13 1.41
C LEU A 78 8.53 18.36 0.26
N ALA A 79 9.23 19.50 0.23
CA ALA A 79 10.26 19.76 -0.76
C ALA A 79 11.42 18.77 -0.67
N VAL A 80 11.88 18.44 0.54
CA VAL A 80 12.91 17.39 0.72
C VAL A 80 12.38 16.02 0.30
N LEU A 81 11.15 15.68 0.68
CA LEU A 81 10.53 14.40 0.31
C LEU A 81 10.23 14.30 -1.19
N ALA A 82 10.01 15.42 -1.90
CA ALA A 82 9.87 15.41 -3.34
C ALA A 82 11.15 14.89 -4.02
N TRP A 83 12.32 15.23 -3.51
CA TRP A 83 13.60 14.69 -3.99
C TRP A 83 13.88 13.25 -3.53
N ALA A 84 13.22 12.78 -2.47
CA ALA A 84 13.28 11.39 -2.07
C ALA A 84 12.35 10.47 -2.90
N LEU A 85 11.39 11.04 -3.63
CA LEU A 85 10.41 10.31 -4.44
C LEU A 85 11.03 9.56 -5.64
N PRO A 86 11.91 10.15 -6.46
CA PRO A 86 12.53 9.46 -7.59
C PRO A 86 13.21 8.15 -7.20
N PRO A 87 14.17 8.13 -6.24
CA PRO A 87 14.81 6.88 -5.84
C PRO A 87 13.83 5.89 -5.21
N ALA A 88 12.79 6.34 -4.50
CA ALA A 88 11.78 5.48 -3.92
C ALA A 88 10.95 4.75 -4.99
N LEU A 89 10.50 5.45 -6.05
CA LEU A 89 9.73 4.86 -7.14
C LEU A 89 10.60 3.95 -8.04
N LEU A 90 11.85 4.33 -8.31
CA LEU A 90 12.79 3.47 -9.04
C LEU A 90 13.11 2.20 -8.24
N PHE A 91 13.32 2.31 -6.93
CA PHE A 91 13.48 1.13 -6.08
C PHE A 91 12.20 0.29 -6.05
N ARG A 92 11.02 0.91 -6.10
CA ARG A 92 9.76 0.17 -6.21
C ARG A 92 9.69 -0.65 -7.48
N LEU A 93 10.13 -0.09 -8.61
CA LEU A 93 10.22 -0.81 -9.88
C LEU A 93 11.15 -2.02 -9.78
N TYR A 94 12.35 -1.84 -9.20
CA TYR A 94 13.28 -2.91 -8.88
C TYR A 94 12.65 -3.99 -7.99
N SER A 95 11.95 -3.58 -6.93
CA SER A 95 11.24 -4.49 -6.02
C SER A 95 10.18 -5.31 -6.76
N THR A 96 9.36 -4.66 -7.58
CA THR A 96 8.31 -5.31 -8.38
C THR A 96 8.91 -6.33 -9.35
N LEU A 97 10.04 -6.01 -9.99
CA LEU A 97 10.77 -6.93 -10.86
C LEU A 97 11.23 -8.18 -10.08
N ASN A 98 11.91 -7.99 -8.96
CA ASN A 98 12.42 -9.12 -8.18
C ASN A 98 11.30 -10.01 -7.60
N GLN A 99 10.20 -9.41 -7.18
CA GLN A 99 9.02 -10.14 -6.73
C GLN A 99 8.42 -10.98 -7.87
N SER A 100 8.34 -10.42 -9.08
CA SER A 100 7.84 -11.13 -10.28
C SER A 100 8.74 -12.28 -10.72
N LEU A 101 10.05 -12.14 -10.54
CA LEU A 101 11.06 -13.16 -10.88
C LEU A 101 11.29 -14.19 -9.76
N GLY A 102 10.47 -14.15 -8.69
CA GLY A 102 10.57 -15.09 -7.57
C GLY A 102 11.79 -14.89 -6.67
N LYS A 103 12.37 -13.68 -6.63
CA LYS A 103 13.50 -13.32 -5.77
C LYS A 103 13.15 -12.25 -4.71
N PRO A 104 12.05 -12.38 -3.96
CA PRO A 104 11.64 -11.37 -2.97
C PRO A 104 12.66 -11.24 -1.81
N ARG A 105 13.47 -12.28 -1.53
CA ARG A 105 14.48 -12.27 -0.47
C ARG A 105 15.50 -11.14 -0.65
N LEU A 106 15.91 -10.84 -1.89
CA LEU A 106 16.83 -9.73 -2.18
C LEU A 106 16.23 -8.39 -1.77
N VAL A 107 14.95 -8.18 -2.09
CA VAL A 107 14.22 -6.97 -1.73
C VAL A 107 14.09 -6.83 -0.21
N SER A 108 13.70 -7.92 0.47
CA SER A 108 13.53 -7.93 1.93
C SER A 108 14.86 -7.65 2.64
N ALA A 109 15.96 -8.24 2.18
CA ALA A 109 17.29 -8.00 2.75
C ALA A 109 17.71 -6.53 2.63
N LEU A 110 17.49 -5.91 1.45
CA LEU A 110 17.77 -4.49 1.25
C LEU A 110 16.87 -3.59 2.13
N GLN A 111 15.59 -3.93 2.26
CA GLN A 111 14.66 -3.15 3.09
C GLN A 111 14.99 -3.25 4.58
N ILE A 112 15.37 -4.43 5.08
CA ILE A 112 15.83 -4.61 6.47
C ILE A 112 17.12 -3.82 6.69
N GLY A 113 18.09 -3.94 5.79
CA GLY A 113 19.33 -3.16 5.85
C GLY A 113 19.08 -1.64 5.83
N SER A 114 18.14 -1.19 5.02
CA SER A 114 17.77 0.23 4.96
C SER A 114 17.15 0.75 6.25
N LEU A 115 16.42 -0.09 7.00
CA LEU A 115 15.87 0.27 8.30
C LEU A 115 16.99 0.49 9.32
N GLY A 116 18.02 -0.39 9.32
CA GLY A 116 19.21 -0.23 10.16
C GLY A 116 19.96 1.07 9.89
N LEU A 117 19.96 1.54 8.64
CA LEU A 117 20.55 2.83 8.28
C LEU A 117 19.62 4.01 8.61
N LYS A 118 18.32 3.84 8.44
CA LYS A 118 17.33 4.92 8.62
C LYS A 118 17.21 5.37 10.08
N ILE A 119 17.24 4.45 11.03
CA ILE A 119 17.07 4.76 12.46
C ILE A 119 18.16 5.72 12.94
N PRO A 120 19.48 5.39 12.83
CA PRO A 120 20.54 6.28 13.28
C PRO A 120 20.57 7.62 12.51
N LEU A 121 20.34 7.60 11.20
CA LEU A 121 20.29 8.84 10.42
C LEU A 121 19.11 9.73 10.81
N SER A 122 17.94 9.16 11.11
CA SER A 122 16.78 9.92 11.57
C SER A 122 17.08 10.60 12.92
N VAL A 123 17.68 9.89 13.86
CA VAL A 123 18.08 10.45 15.16
C VAL A 123 19.12 11.56 14.94
N TRP A 124 20.16 11.30 14.16
CA TRP A 124 21.24 12.26 13.93
C TRP A 124 20.77 13.55 13.26
N PHE A 125 19.98 13.48 12.19
CA PHE A 125 19.48 14.67 11.52
C PHE A 125 18.39 15.43 12.31
N THR A 126 17.59 14.71 13.11
CA THR A 126 16.51 15.34 13.90
C THR A 126 17.05 16.09 15.10
N PHE A 127 17.95 15.47 15.86
CA PHE A 127 18.48 16.02 17.12
C PHE A 127 19.81 16.74 16.94
N GLY A 128 20.46 16.61 15.80
CA GLY A 128 21.80 17.15 15.56
C GLY A 128 22.90 16.29 16.16
N GLY A 129 24.15 16.73 15.98
CA GLY A 129 25.35 16.08 16.52
C GLY A 129 26.49 16.04 15.51
N ALA A 130 27.71 15.85 15.97
CA ALA A 130 28.92 15.80 15.13
C ALA A 130 29.03 17.00 14.16
N GLY A 131 28.70 18.22 14.62
CA GLY A 131 28.81 19.45 13.83
C GLY A 131 27.60 19.80 12.96
N LEU A 132 26.55 18.96 12.93
CA LEU A 132 25.30 19.27 12.25
C LEU A 132 24.28 19.87 13.24
N PRO A 133 23.61 20.99 12.88
CA PRO A 133 22.54 21.55 13.69
C PRO A 133 21.30 20.64 13.67
N ALA A 134 20.53 20.65 14.76
CA ALA A 134 19.24 19.96 14.84
C ALA A 134 18.26 20.53 13.79
N GLN A 135 17.70 19.64 12.95
CA GLN A 135 16.79 20.03 11.87
C GLN A 135 15.32 19.74 12.20
N GLY A 136 15.04 19.19 13.39
CA GLY A 136 13.68 18.84 13.80
C GLY A 136 12.99 17.90 12.83
N ALA A 137 11.73 18.16 12.50
CA ALA A 137 10.95 17.32 11.59
C ALA A 137 11.58 17.17 10.20
N ALA A 138 12.24 18.22 9.66
CA ALA A 138 12.93 18.17 8.38
C ALA A 138 14.08 17.15 8.36
N GLY A 139 14.72 16.89 9.52
CA GLY A 139 15.76 15.87 9.67
C GLY A 139 15.30 14.46 9.29
N CYS A 140 14.08 14.10 9.64
CA CYS A 140 13.48 12.82 9.23
C CYS A 140 13.30 12.71 7.71
N ALA A 141 12.99 13.84 7.04
CA ALA A 141 12.89 13.88 5.57
C ALA A 141 14.26 13.69 4.92
N TRP A 142 15.31 14.35 5.43
CA TRP A 142 16.68 14.17 4.98
C TRP A 142 17.18 12.73 5.17
N ALA A 143 16.90 12.11 6.32
CA ALA A 143 17.21 10.69 6.53
C ALA A 143 16.52 9.80 5.51
N THR A 144 15.24 10.07 5.21
CA THR A 144 14.49 9.31 4.20
C THR A 144 15.10 9.49 2.81
N LEU A 145 15.51 10.71 2.44
CA LEU A 145 16.16 10.99 1.17
C LEU A 145 17.47 10.21 1.03
N VAL A 146 18.37 10.30 1.99
CA VAL A 146 19.67 9.60 1.97
C VAL A 146 19.48 8.08 1.88
N VAL A 147 18.58 7.52 2.69
CA VAL A 147 18.30 6.08 2.70
C VAL A 147 17.72 5.62 1.36
N ASN A 148 16.82 6.38 0.73
CA ASN A 148 16.26 6.00 -0.56
C ASN A 148 17.31 6.01 -1.68
N TYR A 149 18.22 6.98 -1.69
CA TYR A 149 19.33 7.01 -2.65
C TYR A 149 20.32 5.87 -2.39
N ALA A 150 20.68 5.60 -1.14
CA ALA A 150 21.52 4.46 -0.79
C ALA A 150 20.89 3.12 -1.22
N LEU A 151 19.60 2.96 -0.94
CA LEU A 151 18.84 1.77 -1.30
C LEU A 151 18.77 1.57 -2.81
N LEU A 152 18.55 2.66 -3.59
CA LEU A 152 18.58 2.61 -5.04
C LEU A 152 20.01 2.29 -5.55
N GLY A 153 21.05 2.89 -4.96
CA GLY A 153 22.45 2.60 -5.31
C GLY A 153 22.79 1.14 -5.13
N PHE A 154 22.43 0.54 -4.00
CA PHE A 154 22.60 -0.89 -3.77
C PHE A 154 21.78 -1.76 -4.73
N ALA A 155 20.53 -1.36 -5.03
CA ALA A 155 19.71 -2.08 -6.00
C ALA A 155 20.33 -2.07 -7.39
N LEU A 156 20.85 -0.93 -7.85
CA LEU A 156 21.55 -0.80 -9.13
C LEU A 156 22.85 -1.61 -9.15
N TRP A 157 23.62 -1.56 -8.07
CA TRP A 157 24.83 -2.39 -7.92
C TRP A 157 24.51 -3.88 -8.04
N LEU A 158 23.45 -4.37 -7.40
CA LEU A 158 22.99 -5.75 -7.53
C LEU A 158 22.54 -6.08 -8.95
N LEU A 159 21.83 -5.18 -9.62
CA LEU A 159 21.40 -5.36 -11.00
C LEU A 159 22.60 -5.50 -11.96
N LEU A 160 23.72 -4.82 -11.67
CA LEU A 160 24.93 -4.86 -12.49
C LEU A 160 25.79 -6.11 -12.20
N THR A 161 25.91 -6.51 -10.93
CA THR A 161 26.86 -7.53 -10.49
C THR A 161 26.28 -8.94 -10.47
N GLN A 162 24.98 -9.08 -10.23
CA GLN A 162 24.35 -10.39 -10.11
C GLN A 162 24.13 -11.05 -11.49
N GLY A 163 24.77 -12.18 -11.74
CA GLY A 163 24.62 -12.96 -12.97
C GLY A 163 23.18 -13.41 -13.28
N PHE A 164 22.34 -13.47 -12.24
CA PHE A 164 20.93 -13.80 -12.36
C PHE A 164 20.16 -12.90 -13.34
N TYR A 165 20.55 -11.63 -13.48
CA TYR A 165 19.85 -10.68 -14.37
C TYR A 165 20.28 -10.75 -15.84
N ARG A 166 21.38 -11.45 -16.16
CA ARG A 166 21.89 -11.56 -17.55
C ARG A 166 20.86 -12.06 -18.57
N PRO A 167 20.04 -13.11 -18.30
CA PRO A 167 19.07 -13.62 -19.24
C PRO A 167 17.97 -12.63 -19.65
N TYR A 168 17.74 -11.62 -18.79
CA TYR A 168 16.67 -10.63 -19.01
C TYR A 168 17.08 -9.43 -19.84
N ALA A 169 18.37 -9.31 -20.19
CA ALA A 169 18.89 -8.24 -21.05
C ALA A 169 18.44 -6.81 -20.65
N LEU A 170 18.49 -6.52 -19.33
CA LEU A 170 18.04 -5.25 -18.76
C LEU A 170 18.87 -4.05 -19.24
N TRP A 171 20.19 -4.25 -19.42
CA TRP A 171 21.19 -3.22 -19.71
C TRP A 171 21.43 -2.98 -21.21
N ARG A 172 20.47 -3.30 -22.07
CA ARG A 172 20.52 -2.94 -23.47
C ARG A 172 20.15 -1.47 -23.68
N ARG A 173 20.47 -0.95 -24.89
CA ARG A 173 20.09 0.41 -25.30
C ARG A 173 18.58 0.60 -25.11
N MET A 174 18.21 1.78 -24.64
CA MET A 174 16.81 2.18 -24.45
C MET A 174 16.10 2.24 -25.82
N GLU A 175 14.98 1.53 -25.93
CA GLU A 175 14.12 1.59 -27.12
C GLU A 175 13.26 2.86 -27.10
N ARG A 176 12.76 3.27 -28.26
CA ARG A 176 11.77 4.34 -28.35
C ARG A 176 10.49 3.96 -27.57
N PRO A 177 9.73 4.96 -27.08
CA PRO A 177 8.47 4.67 -26.37
C PRO A 177 7.52 3.88 -27.27
N ASP A 178 7.09 2.72 -26.77
CA ASP A 178 6.05 1.88 -27.36
C ASP A 178 4.70 2.29 -26.76
N TRP A 179 4.00 3.19 -27.45
CA TRP A 179 2.72 3.74 -26.96
C TRP A 179 1.64 2.69 -26.72
N PRO A 180 1.45 1.66 -27.57
CA PRO A 180 0.58 0.52 -27.29
C PRO A 180 0.89 -0.18 -25.98
N GLN A 181 2.16 -0.50 -25.74
CA GLN A 181 2.60 -1.17 -24.49
C GLN A 181 2.43 -0.25 -23.28
N LEU A 182 2.83 1.01 -23.38
CA LEU A 182 2.63 2.00 -22.31
C LEU A 182 1.14 2.20 -22.01
N GLY A 183 0.29 2.28 -23.03
CA GLY A 183 -1.16 2.36 -22.88
C GLY A 183 -1.75 1.15 -22.15
N ALA A 184 -1.27 -0.07 -22.46
CA ALA A 184 -1.67 -1.28 -21.74
C ALA A 184 -1.24 -1.24 -20.26
N CYS A 185 -0.03 -0.78 -19.98
CA CYS A 185 0.47 -0.60 -18.60
C CYS A 185 -0.35 0.46 -17.85
N LEU A 186 -0.70 1.58 -18.47
CA LEU A 186 -1.53 2.64 -17.87
C LEU A 186 -2.96 2.15 -17.58
N ARG A 187 -3.58 1.42 -18.51
CA ARG A 187 -4.91 0.83 -18.30
C ARG A 187 -4.97 -0.12 -17.10
N LEU A 188 -3.87 -0.80 -16.81
CA LEU A 188 -3.74 -1.67 -15.65
C LEU A 188 -3.36 -0.88 -14.39
N GLY A 189 -2.40 0.04 -14.53
CA GLY A 189 -1.76 0.74 -13.43
C GLY A 189 -2.63 1.86 -12.83
N ILE A 190 -3.25 2.71 -13.66
CA ILE A 190 -4.04 3.84 -13.17
C ILE A 190 -5.20 3.38 -12.26
N PRO A 191 -6.08 2.45 -12.69
CA PRO A 191 -7.13 1.98 -11.79
C PRO A 191 -6.58 1.30 -10.54
N ALA A 192 -5.46 0.57 -10.64
CA ALA A 192 -4.83 -0.07 -9.49
C ALA A 192 -4.27 0.96 -8.48
N GLY A 193 -3.63 2.03 -8.96
CA GLY A 193 -3.13 3.11 -8.11
C GLY A 193 -4.25 3.94 -7.48
N LEU A 194 -5.31 4.24 -8.26
CA LEU A 194 -6.49 4.95 -7.77
C LEU A 194 -7.25 4.13 -6.73
N ALA A 195 -7.35 2.81 -6.88
CA ALA A 195 -7.96 1.94 -5.89
C ALA A 195 -7.25 2.04 -4.52
N VAL A 196 -5.92 2.01 -4.53
CA VAL A 196 -5.13 2.21 -3.31
C VAL A 196 -5.29 3.63 -2.75
N LEU A 197 -5.37 4.65 -3.62
CA LEU A 197 -5.60 6.03 -3.19
C LEU A 197 -6.98 6.19 -2.52
N VAL A 198 -8.03 5.56 -3.04
CA VAL A 198 -9.37 5.52 -2.43
C VAL A 198 -9.31 4.89 -1.03
N GLU A 199 -8.62 3.77 -0.90
CA GLU A 199 -8.44 3.07 0.37
C GLU A 199 -7.73 3.94 1.41
N VAL A 200 -6.55 4.49 1.07
CA VAL A 200 -5.75 5.33 1.99
C VAL A 200 -6.46 6.63 2.35
N SER A 201 -7.14 7.26 1.39
CA SER A 201 -7.89 8.49 1.66
C SER A 201 -9.11 8.24 2.56
N SER A 202 -9.76 7.07 2.45
CA SER A 202 -10.84 6.69 3.37
C SER A 202 -10.36 6.68 4.82
N PHE A 203 -9.21 6.06 5.11
CA PHE A 203 -8.60 6.09 6.45
C PHE A 203 -8.28 7.51 6.92
N THR A 204 -7.76 8.35 6.02
CA THR A 204 -7.42 9.75 6.35
C THR A 204 -8.66 10.55 6.73
N PHE A 205 -9.76 10.40 6.00
CA PHE A 205 -11.02 11.06 6.32
C PHE A 205 -11.65 10.54 7.61
N VAL A 206 -11.61 9.24 7.86
CA VAL A 206 -12.07 8.66 9.14
C VAL A 206 -11.30 9.26 10.31
N ALA A 207 -9.98 9.36 10.22
CA ALA A 207 -9.15 9.98 11.25
C ALA A 207 -9.53 11.47 11.47
N LEU A 208 -9.79 12.21 10.38
CA LEU A 208 -10.23 13.61 10.46
C LEU A 208 -11.59 13.76 11.14
N PHE A 209 -12.54 12.87 10.86
CA PHE A 209 -13.87 12.93 11.50
C PHE A 209 -13.80 12.53 12.99
N ILE A 210 -13.02 11.51 13.32
CA ILE A 210 -12.84 11.07 14.72
C ILE A 210 -12.12 12.15 15.55
N SER A 211 -11.22 12.94 14.94
CA SER A 211 -10.55 14.03 15.67
C SER A 211 -11.53 15.10 16.21
N ARG A 212 -12.72 15.24 15.58
CA ARG A 212 -13.81 16.12 16.08
C ARG A 212 -14.52 15.58 17.32
N MET A 213 -14.34 14.30 17.65
CA MET A 213 -14.93 13.66 18.83
C MET A 213 -14.11 13.87 20.11
N GLY A 214 -12.98 14.56 20.01
CA GLY A 214 -12.10 14.88 21.12
C GLY A 214 -10.79 14.12 21.15
N THR A 215 -9.89 14.56 22.01
CA THR A 215 -8.49 14.07 22.05
C THR A 215 -8.39 12.60 22.45
N THR A 216 -9.21 12.13 23.39
CA THR A 216 -9.24 10.73 23.84
C THR A 216 -9.67 9.80 22.71
N ALA A 217 -10.72 10.18 21.94
CA ALA A 217 -11.20 9.43 20.81
C ALA A 217 -10.14 9.39 19.69
N ALA A 218 -9.50 10.51 19.39
CA ALA A 218 -8.45 10.62 18.39
C ALA A 218 -7.22 9.78 18.76
N ALA A 219 -6.78 9.81 20.03
CA ALA A 219 -5.68 9.00 20.52
C ALA A 219 -5.97 7.50 20.45
N GLY A 220 -7.16 7.08 20.88
CA GLY A 220 -7.61 5.69 20.76
C GLY A 220 -7.66 5.21 19.30
N HIS A 221 -8.20 6.05 18.40
CA HIS A 221 -8.21 5.77 16.95
C HIS A 221 -6.81 5.66 16.35
N GLN A 222 -5.86 6.51 16.78
CA GLN A 222 -4.49 6.45 16.29
C GLN A 222 -3.82 5.13 16.64
N ILE A 223 -4.05 4.60 17.85
CA ILE A 223 -3.56 3.27 18.26
C ILE A 223 -4.21 2.18 17.39
N ALA A 224 -5.52 2.23 17.21
CA ALA A 224 -6.26 1.28 16.39
C ALA A 224 -5.78 1.28 14.91
N SER A 225 -5.61 2.47 14.33
CA SER A 225 -5.12 2.64 12.96
C SER A 225 -3.69 2.14 12.78
N ASN A 226 -2.82 2.39 13.77
CA ASN A 226 -1.45 1.88 13.74
C ASN A 226 -1.43 0.34 13.76
N MET A 227 -2.24 -0.27 14.62
CA MET A 227 -2.37 -1.72 14.69
C MET A 227 -2.96 -2.31 13.40
N ALA A 228 -3.99 -1.68 12.83
CA ALA A 228 -4.54 -2.10 11.53
C ALA A 228 -3.48 -2.06 10.43
N ALA A 229 -2.66 -1.01 10.37
CA ALA A 229 -1.57 -0.89 9.40
C ALA A 229 -0.50 -1.98 9.58
N VAL A 230 -0.15 -2.33 10.81
CA VAL A 230 0.81 -3.42 11.10
C VAL A 230 0.24 -4.76 10.66
N LEU A 231 -1.01 -5.06 11.02
CA LEU A 231 -1.69 -6.30 10.62
C LEU A 231 -1.81 -6.43 9.11
N TYR A 232 -2.11 -5.33 8.40
CA TYR A 232 -2.24 -5.30 6.94
C TYR A 232 -0.98 -5.73 6.19
N MET A 233 0.21 -5.58 6.78
CA MET A 233 1.46 -5.96 6.11
C MET A 233 1.51 -7.45 5.74
N VAL A 234 0.85 -8.30 6.51
CA VAL A 234 0.82 -9.75 6.25
C VAL A 234 -0.07 -10.11 5.05
N PRO A 235 -1.36 -9.70 4.97
CA PRO A 235 -2.18 -9.88 3.78
C PRO A 235 -1.57 -9.24 2.52
N LEU A 236 -0.96 -8.06 2.65
CA LEU A 236 -0.27 -7.39 1.56
C LEU A 236 0.87 -8.25 0.99
N ALA A 237 1.73 -8.77 1.85
CA ALA A 237 2.86 -9.60 1.43
C ALA A 237 2.39 -10.91 0.77
N LEU A 238 1.40 -11.58 1.36
CA LEU A 238 0.81 -12.81 0.82
C LEU A 238 0.04 -12.54 -0.48
N GLY A 239 -0.66 -11.41 -0.60
CA GLY A 239 -1.32 -10.98 -1.83
C GLY A 239 -0.35 -10.78 -2.99
N ILE A 240 0.77 -10.09 -2.73
CA ILE A 240 1.85 -9.90 -3.71
C ILE A 240 2.44 -11.25 -4.15
N ALA A 241 2.75 -12.13 -3.20
CA ALA A 241 3.34 -13.43 -3.47
C ALA A 241 2.36 -14.34 -4.25
N THR A 242 1.08 -14.35 -3.86
CA THR A 242 0.02 -15.10 -4.54
C THR A 242 -0.18 -14.61 -5.96
N SER A 243 -0.23 -13.30 -6.18
CA SER A 243 -0.35 -12.70 -7.50
C SER A 243 0.83 -13.06 -8.40
N ALA A 244 2.06 -12.96 -7.89
CA ALA A 244 3.25 -13.34 -8.63
C ALA A 244 3.20 -14.82 -9.05
N ARG A 245 2.80 -15.71 -8.13
CA ARG A 245 2.72 -17.15 -8.40
C ARG A 245 1.60 -17.49 -9.37
N THR A 246 0.43 -16.88 -9.20
CA THR A 246 -0.71 -17.05 -10.10
C THR A 246 -0.33 -16.61 -11.52
N SER A 247 0.25 -15.43 -11.68
CA SER A 247 0.68 -14.91 -12.99
C SER A 247 1.76 -15.75 -13.63
N TYR A 248 2.70 -16.27 -12.84
CA TYR A 248 3.73 -17.21 -13.34
C TYR A 248 3.08 -18.46 -13.98
N TRP A 249 2.11 -19.09 -13.30
CA TRP A 249 1.45 -20.28 -13.82
C TRP A 249 0.53 -19.98 -15.02
N LEU A 250 -0.09 -18.80 -15.06
CA LEU A 250 -0.82 -18.33 -16.24
C LEU A 250 0.13 -18.21 -17.45
N GLY A 251 1.29 -17.60 -17.27
CA GLY A 251 2.32 -17.49 -18.30
C GLY A 251 2.88 -18.83 -18.74
N ALA A 252 3.01 -19.79 -17.83
CA ALA A 252 3.44 -21.16 -18.12
C ALA A 252 2.38 -22.00 -18.85
N GLY A 253 1.19 -21.44 -19.13
CA GLY A 253 0.09 -22.19 -19.77
C GLY A 253 -0.53 -23.26 -18.86
N GLN A 254 -0.42 -23.11 -17.55
CA GLN A 254 -0.93 -24.06 -16.55
C GLN A 254 -2.04 -23.44 -15.67
N PRO A 255 -3.24 -23.22 -16.22
CA PRO A 255 -4.34 -22.55 -15.51
C PRO A 255 -4.81 -23.29 -14.27
N GLY A 256 -4.72 -24.63 -14.23
CA GLY A 256 -5.02 -25.42 -13.05
C GLY A 256 -4.11 -25.11 -11.86
N LEU A 257 -2.80 -24.96 -12.10
CA LEU A 257 -1.84 -24.56 -11.06
C LEU A 257 -2.01 -23.10 -10.65
N ALA A 258 -2.35 -22.20 -11.59
CA ALA A 258 -2.69 -20.82 -11.28
C ALA A 258 -3.89 -20.74 -10.32
N ARG A 259 -4.96 -21.50 -10.60
CA ARG A 259 -6.13 -21.61 -9.74
C ARG A 259 -5.76 -22.17 -8.35
N ARG A 260 -4.96 -23.23 -8.30
CA ARG A 260 -4.51 -23.81 -7.03
C ARG A 260 -3.68 -22.81 -6.22
N ALA A 261 -2.74 -22.09 -6.85
CA ALA A 261 -1.95 -21.05 -6.20
C ALA A 261 -2.83 -19.93 -5.61
N THR A 262 -3.84 -19.49 -6.36
CA THR A 262 -4.83 -18.49 -5.90
C THR A 262 -5.54 -18.92 -4.62
N TRP A 263 -6.12 -20.13 -4.62
CA TRP A 263 -6.92 -20.59 -3.47
C TRP A 263 -6.07 -20.97 -2.27
N LEU A 264 -4.87 -21.52 -2.48
CA LEU A 264 -3.92 -21.77 -1.39
C LEU A 264 -3.44 -20.45 -0.77
N GLY A 265 -3.11 -19.45 -1.58
CA GLY A 265 -2.72 -18.13 -1.09
C GLY A 265 -3.83 -17.45 -0.29
N LEU A 266 -5.06 -17.50 -0.78
CA LEU A 266 -6.22 -16.95 -0.07
C LEU A 266 -6.49 -17.72 1.23
N GLY A 267 -6.52 -19.03 1.19
CA GLY A 267 -6.78 -19.88 2.37
C GLY A 267 -5.71 -19.73 3.45
N SER A 268 -4.43 -19.70 3.09
CA SER A 268 -3.33 -19.48 4.05
C SER A 268 -3.39 -18.08 4.67
N THR A 269 -3.75 -17.06 3.86
CA THR A 269 -3.91 -15.69 4.39
C THR A 269 -5.07 -15.62 5.36
N MET A 270 -6.20 -16.24 5.05
CA MET A 270 -7.36 -16.27 5.94
C MET A 270 -7.08 -17.00 7.25
N ALA A 271 -6.39 -18.14 7.19
CA ALA A 271 -5.99 -18.88 8.40
C ALA A 271 -5.10 -18.00 9.32
N LEU A 272 -4.11 -17.35 8.72
CA LEU A 272 -3.22 -16.46 9.48
C LEU A 272 -3.95 -15.21 10.00
N ALA A 273 -4.81 -14.61 9.18
CA ALA A 273 -5.62 -13.46 9.59
C ALA A 273 -6.57 -13.82 10.74
N ALA A 274 -7.17 -15.01 10.74
CA ALA A 274 -8.01 -15.48 11.83
C ALA A 274 -7.22 -15.61 13.14
N VAL A 275 -6.01 -16.19 13.09
CA VAL A 275 -5.12 -16.27 14.26
C VAL A 275 -4.76 -14.87 14.77
N MET A 276 -4.35 -13.95 13.87
CA MET A 276 -3.98 -12.58 14.23
C MET A 276 -5.16 -11.79 14.78
N ALA A 277 -6.34 -11.91 14.19
CA ALA A 277 -7.56 -11.26 14.65
C ALA A 277 -7.98 -11.77 16.04
N THR A 278 -7.93 -13.09 16.25
CA THR A 278 -8.22 -13.70 17.56
C THR A 278 -7.23 -13.22 18.63
N ALA A 279 -5.93 -13.25 18.32
CA ALA A 279 -4.90 -12.75 19.22
C ALA A 279 -5.10 -11.26 19.55
N LEU A 280 -5.42 -10.43 18.53
CA LEU A 280 -5.70 -9.01 18.75
C LEU A 280 -6.94 -8.78 19.63
N ALA A 281 -8.02 -9.52 19.42
CA ALA A 281 -9.24 -9.39 20.19
C ALA A 281 -9.01 -9.80 21.67
N LEU A 282 -8.28 -10.91 21.92
CA LEU A 282 -7.98 -11.39 23.26
C LEU A 282 -6.98 -10.48 24.01
N LEU A 283 -6.02 -9.90 23.28
CA LEU A 283 -4.95 -9.07 23.83
C LEU A 283 -5.19 -7.56 23.64
N ALA A 284 -6.42 -7.15 23.30
CA ALA A 284 -6.72 -5.75 22.95
C ALA A 284 -6.31 -4.77 24.07
N ARG A 285 -6.64 -5.06 25.32
CA ARG A 285 -6.31 -4.20 26.47
C ARG A 285 -4.81 -4.17 26.80
N PRO A 286 -4.10 -5.30 26.91
CA PRO A 286 -2.64 -5.31 27.03
C PRO A 286 -1.93 -4.56 25.90
N ILE A 287 -2.35 -4.77 24.65
CA ILE A 287 -1.76 -4.08 23.51
C ILE A 287 -1.98 -2.57 23.60
N ALA A 288 -3.19 -2.10 23.93
CA ALA A 288 -3.46 -0.68 24.12
C ALA A 288 -2.59 -0.07 25.24
N ALA A 289 -2.37 -0.81 26.33
CA ALA A 289 -1.54 -0.38 27.45
C ALA A 289 -0.03 -0.26 27.12
N LEU A 290 0.45 -0.91 26.06
CA LEU A 290 1.83 -0.72 25.59
C LEU A 290 2.04 0.66 24.93
N TYR A 291 0.98 1.29 24.43
CA TYR A 291 1.07 2.59 23.74
C TYR A 291 0.94 3.77 24.70
N VAL A 292 0.08 3.64 25.72
CA VAL A 292 -0.26 4.74 26.64
C VAL A 292 -0.57 4.22 28.03
N SER A 293 -0.37 5.09 29.05
CA SER A 293 -0.65 4.77 30.45
C SER A 293 -2.02 5.29 30.93
N GLN A 294 -2.70 6.14 30.14
CA GLN A 294 -3.95 6.77 30.51
C GLN A 294 -5.13 5.80 30.38
N PRO A 295 -5.85 5.45 31.49
CA PRO A 295 -6.91 4.44 31.50
C PRO A 295 -8.05 4.74 30.52
N ALA A 296 -8.41 6.02 30.34
CA ALA A 296 -9.48 6.44 29.42
C ALA A 296 -9.13 6.15 27.96
N ILE A 297 -7.88 6.40 27.55
CA ILE A 297 -7.42 6.13 26.19
C ILE A 297 -7.28 4.62 25.98
N ILE A 298 -6.78 3.88 26.98
CA ILE A 298 -6.69 2.42 26.93
C ILE A 298 -8.07 1.79 26.72
N ALA A 299 -9.10 2.27 27.44
CA ALA A 299 -10.45 1.76 27.30
C ALA A 299 -11.01 1.96 25.88
N VAL A 300 -10.88 3.17 25.31
CA VAL A 300 -11.29 3.47 23.94
C VAL A 300 -10.51 2.63 22.94
N ALA A 301 -9.18 2.62 23.04
CA ALA A 301 -8.32 1.87 22.12
C ALA A 301 -8.63 0.37 22.15
N ALA A 302 -8.78 -0.23 23.34
CA ALA A 302 -9.11 -1.65 23.47
C ALA A 302 -10.46 -2.01 22.85
N GLY A 303 -11.48 -1.15 23.00
CA GLY A 303 -12.76 -1.31 22.33
C GLY A 303 -12.63 -1.25 20.80
N LEU A 304 -11.82 -0.30 20.29
CA LEU A 304 -11.56 -0.18 18.85
C LEU A 304 -10.75 -1.35 18.29
N LEU A 305 -9.81 -1.91 19.04
CA LEU A 305 -9.00 -3.05 18.60
C LEU A 305 -9.84 -4.30 18.34
N VAL A 306 -10.97 -4.47 19.03
CA VAL A 306 -11.93 -5.56 18.73
C VAL A 306 -12.56 -5.35 17.33
N TRP A 307 -12.93 -4.11 16.98
CA TRP A 307 -13.42 -3.78 15.64
C TRP A 307 -12.34 -3.92 14.57
N VAL A 308 -11.08 -3.58 14.90
CA VAL A 308 -9.91 -3.82 14.03
C VAL A 308 -9.74 -5.31 13.77
N ALA A 309 -9.93 -6.18 14.76
CA ALA A 309 -9.85 -7.63 14.56
C ALA A 309 -10.91 -8.13 13.55
N LEU A 310 -12.14 -7.64 13.66
CA LEU A 310 -13.19 -7.95 12.68
C LEU A 310 -12.86 -7.38 11.29
N TYR A 311 -12.44 -6.11 11.23
CA TYR A 311 -12.01 -5.43 10.02
C TYR A 311 -10.90 -6.22 9.30
N HIS A 312 -9.92 -6.72 10.03
CA HIS A 312 -8.75 -7.44 9.49
C HIS A 312 -9.13 -8.71 8.72
N LEU A 313 -10.21 -9.41 9.09
CA LEU A 313 -10.69 -10.58 8.35
C LEU A 313 -11.17 -10.21 6.94
N GLY A 314 -11.95 -9.13 6.82
CA GLY A 314 -12.36 -8.59 5.53
C GLY A 314 -11.17 -8.07 4.72
N ASP A 315 -10.25 -7.39 5.40
CA ASP A 315 -9.03 -6.81 4.84
C ASP A 315 -8.11 -7.89 4.23
N ALA A 316 -7.95 -9.01 4.89
CA ALA A 316 -7.15 -10.14 4.40
C ALA A 316 -7.70 -10.72 3.09
N VAL A 317 -9.02 -10.93 3.00
CA VAL A 317 -9.66 -11.42 1.78
C VAL A 317 -9.55 -10.42 0.64
N GLN A 318 -9.87 -9.15 0.91
CA GLN A 318 -9.86 -8.13 -0.12
C GLN A 318 -8.45 -7.88 -0.66
N ALA A 319 -7.43 -7.79 0.22
CA ALA A 319 -6.06 -7.54 -0.19
C ALA A 319 -5.53 -8.63 -1.14
N VAL A 320 -5.65 -9.92 -0.77
CA VAL A 320 -5.20 -11.01 -1.63
C VAL A 320 -6.01 -11.04 -2.93
N SER A 321 -7.34 -10.89 -2.86
CA SER A 321 -8.20 -10.90 -4.03
C SER A 321 -7.87 -9.76 -4.99
N LEU A 322 -7.62 -8.55 -4.48
CA LEU A 322 -7.21 -7.38 -5.27
C LEU A 322 -5.93 -7.66 -6.07
N PHE A 323 -4.91 -8.20 -5.41
CA PHE A 323 -3.64 -8.52 -6.08
C PHE A 323 -3.79 -9.64 -7.11
N VAL A 324 -4.57 -10.66 -6.82
CA VAL A 324 -4.82 -11.77 -7.75
C VAL A 324 -5.69 -11.35 -8.93
N LEU A 325 -6.70 -10.49 -8.73
CA LEU A 325 -7.51 -9.93 -9.84
C LEU A 325 -6.64 -9.15 -10.85
N ARG A 326 -5.56 -8.50 -10.40
CA ARG A 326 -4.57 -7.87 -11.29
C ARG A 326 -3.87 -8.89 -12.20
N SER A 327 -3.65 -10.14 -11.73
CA SER A 327 -3.11 -11.23 -12.57
C SER A 327 -4.04 -11.59 -13.72
N TYR A 328 -5.33 -11.38 -13.56
CA TYR A 328 -6.36 -11.55 -14.60
C TYR A 328 -6.70 -10.25 -15.35
N ARG A 329 -5.87 -9.19 -15.19
CA ARG A 329 -6.05 -7.87 -15.82
C ARG A 329 -7.34 -7.14 -15.41
N ILE A 330 -7.90 -7.49 -14.26
CA ILE A 330 -9.10 -6.86 -13.70
C ILE A 330 -8.68 -5.83 -12.66
N THR A 331 -8.73 -4.54 -12.99
CA THR A 331 -8.35 -3.43 -12.11
C THR A 331 -9.43 -2.37 -11.99
N LEU A 332 -10.26 -2.19 -13.02
CA LEU A 332 -11.31 -1.16 -13.00
C LEU A 332 -12.46 -1.54 -12.05
N SER A 333 -12.92 -2.80 -12.08
CA SER A 333 -14.01 -3.25 -11.19
C SER A 333 -13.64 -3.11 -9.71
N PRO A 334 -12.44 -3.50 -9.23
CA PRO A 334 -12.01 -3.21 -7.86
C PRO A 334 -12.01 -1.73 -7.51
N LEU A 335 -11.56 -0.84 -8.40
CA LEU A 335 -11.61 0.60 -8.16
C LEU A 335 -13.04 1.10 -7.94
N LEU A 336 -13.98 0.69 -8.81
CA LEU A 336 -15.39 1.11 -8.70
C LEU A 336 -16.03 0.58 -7.42
N ILE A 337 -15.76 -0.68 -7.07
CA ILE A 337 -16.24 -1.29 -5.83
C ILE A 337 -15.71 -0.51 -4.62
N TYR A 338 -14.42 -0.16 -4.60
CA TYR A 338 -13.85 0.66 -3.53
C TYR A 338 -14.49 2.04 -3.43
N GLY A 339 -14.67 2.73 -4.55
CA GLY A 339 -15.31 4.04 -4.56
C GLY A 339 -16.73 4.01 -3.96
N VAL A 340 -17.52 3.01 -4.34
CA VAL A 340 -18.92 2.88 -3.86
C VAL A 340 -18.97 2.43 -2.41
N PHE A 341 -18.23 1.39 -2.04
CA PHE A 341 -18.38 0.77 -0.73
C PHE A 341 -17.53 1.45 0.35
N LEU A 342 -16.26 1.76 0.10
CA LEU A 342 -15.42 2.39 1.13
C LEU A 342 -15.82 3.85 1.37
N TRP A 343 -16.02 4.64 0.31
CA TRP A 343 -16.41 6.03 0.46
C TRP A 343 -17.92 6.18 0.67
N GLY A 344 -18.75 5.46 -0.10
CA GLY A 344 -20.21 5.54 -0.01
C GLY A 344 -20.74 4.95 1.29
N LEU A 345 -20.49 3.68 1.57
CA LEU A 345 -21.04 3.01 2.75
C LEU A 345 -20.14 3.18 3.98
N GLY A 346 -18.83 2.91 3.87
CA GLY A 346 -17.93 2.94 5.00
C GLY A 346 -17.79 4.33 5.60
N LEU A 347 -17.30 5.28 4.82
CA LEU A 347 -17.02 6.63 5.27
C LEU A 347 -18.31 7.41 5.56
N THR A 348 -19.22 7.48 4.58
CA THR A 348 -20.48 8.25 4.70
C THR A 348 -21.44 7.60 5.71
N GLY A 349 -21.54 6.26 5.72
CA GLY A 349 -22.34 5.52 6.69
C GLY A 349 -21.83 5.71 8.11
N GLY A 350 -20.51 5.58 8.31
CA GLY A 350 -19.86 5.83 9.59
C GLY A 350 -20.07 7.26 10.09
N TYR A 351 -19.91 8.25 9.20
CA TYR A 351 -20.16 9.66 9.51
C TYR A 351 -21.60 9.91 9.95
N ARG A 352 -22.58 9.43 9.15
CA ARG A 352 -23.99 9.59 9.49
C ARG A 352 -24.32 8.92 10.82
N TRP A 353 -23.90 7.70 11.03
CA TRP A 353 -24.18 6.97 12.27
C TRP A 353 -23.56 7.63 13.49
N ALA A 354 -22.34 8.12 13.39
CA ALA A 354 -21.65 8.79 14.49
C ALA A 354 -22.28 10.14 14.87
N PHE A 355 -22.72 10.94 13.89
CA PHE A 355 -23.12 12.33 14.15
C PHE A 355 -24.62 12.59 14.02
N HIS A 356 -25.36 11.84 13.19
CA HIS A 356 -26.77 12.12 12.87
C HIS A 356 -27.73 10.97 13.19
N GLY A 357 -27.22 9.74 13.35
CA GLY A 357 -28.05 8.54 13.40
C GLY A 357 -28.35 7.96 12.00
N LEU A 358 -28.83 6.72 11.93
CA LEU A 358 -29.04 5.98 10.68
C LEU A 358 -30.44 5.35 10.65
N GLY A 359 -31.37 5.87 9.84
CA GLY A 359 -32.62 5.19 9.55
C GLY A 359 -33.45 4.75 10.76
N GLY A 360 -33.60 5.61 11.77
CA GLY A 360 -34.31 5.27 13.02
C GLY A 360 -33.40 4.71 14.14
N VAL A 361 -32.12 4.41 13.86
CA VAL A 361 -31.14 4.07 14.86
C VAL A 361 -30.54 5.35 15.45
N PRO A 362 -30.50 5.50 16.80
CA PRO A 362 -29.94 6.70 17.42
C PRO A 362 -28.46 6.87 17.06
N ARG A 363 -27.98 8.11 17.10
CA ARG A 363 -26.56 8.41 16.87
C ARG A 363 -25.69 7.64 17.88
N TRP A 364 -24.63 7.05 17.38
CA TRP A 364 -23.62 6.42 18.19
C TRP A 364 -22.34 7.27 18.20
N ALA A 365 -22.30 8.24 19.10
CA ALA A 365 -21.22 9.23 19.23
C ALA A 365 -19.92 8.62 19.78
N ASP A 366 -19.44 7.58 19.11
CA ASP A 366 -18.25 6.80 19.47
C ASP A 366 -17.42 6.50 18.20
N PRO A 367 -16.07 6.51 18.28
CA PRO A 367 -15.21 6.12 17.15
C PRO A 367 -15.50 4.72 16.61
N GLY A 368 -16.10 3.83 17.42
CA GLY A 368 -16.53 2.49 17.04
C GLY A 368 -17.52 2.49 15.88
N ALA A 369 -18.36 3.52 15.74
CA ALA A 369 -19.30 3.66 14.63
C ALA A 369 -18.58 3.67 13.28
N PHE A 370 -17.45 4.38 13.17
CA PHE A 370 -16.63 4.40 11.96
C PHE A 370 -15.96 3.05 11.71
N TRP A 371 -15.42 2.41 12.74
CA TRP A 371 -14.77 1.12 12.57
C TRP A 371 -15.74 0.00 12.19
N LEU A 372 -16.93 -0.02 12.79
CA LEU A 372 -17.95 -1.00 12.46
C LEU A 372 -18.49 -0.78 11.04
N ALA A 373 -18.78 0.48 10.65
CA ALA A 373 -19.19 0.81 9.29
C ALA A 373 -18.10 0.45 8.26
N SER A 374 -16.83 0.72 8.58
CA SER A 374 -15.70 0.34 7.74
C SER A 374 -15.52 -1.17 7.65
N ALA A 375 -15.66 -1.91 8.75
CA ALA A 375 -15.59 -3.38 8.76
C ALA A 375 -16.72 -4.00 7.94
N GLY A 376 -17.95 -3.50 8.06
CA GLY A 376 -19.08 -3.97 7.27
C GLY A 376 -18.92 -3.67 5.77
N SER A 377 -18.49 -2.45 5.46
CA SER A 377 -18.20 -2.04 4.08
C SER A 377 -17.09 -2.88 3.46
N LEU A 378 -15.99 -3.08 4.18
CA LEU A 378 -14.87 -3.89 3.70
C LEU A 378 -15.23 -5.38 3.58
N GLY A 379 -16.10 -5.89 4.47
CA GLY A 379 -16.66 -7.23 4.34
C GLY A 379 -17.43 -7.41 3.03
N LEU A 380 -18.26 -6.42 2.64
CA LEU A 380 -18.96 -6.42 1.35
C LEU A 380 -17.98 -6.35 0.17
N VAL A 381 -16.96 -5.50 0.24
CA VAL A 381 -15.89 -5.44 -0.76
C VAL A 381 -15.21 -6.80 -0.90
N ALA A 382 -14.86 -7.43 0.22
CA ALA A 382 -14.22 -8.75 0.24
C ALA A 382 -15.08 -9.81 -0.44
N LEU A 383 -16.39 -9.83 -0.17
CA LEU A 383 -17.36 -10.75 -0.80
C LEU A 383 -17.45 -10.52 -2.31
N LEU A 384 -17.51 -9.25 -2.75
CA LEU A 384 -17.57 -8.91 -4.17
C LEU A 384 -16.28 -9.28 -4.90
N PHE A 385 -15.11 -9.02 -4.29
CA PHE A 385 -13.83 -9.42 -4.87
C PHE A 385 -13.71 -10.94 -4.94
N LEU A 386 -14.16 -11.64 -3.91
CA LEU A 386 -14.21 -13.10 -3.90
C LEU A 386 -15.12 -13.63 -5.01
N ALA A 387 -16.30 -13.05 -5.19
CA ALA A 387 -17.22 -13.43 -6.27
C ALA A 387 -16.60 -13.21 -7.66
N LEU A 388 -15.92 -12.07 -7.87
CA LEU A 388 -15.17 -11.82 -9.11
C LEU A 388 -14.06 -12.86 -9.31
N LEU A 389 -13.33 -13.19 -8.26
CA LEU A 389 -12.23 -14.16 -8.30
C LEU A 389 -12.75 -15.57 -8.63
N VAL A 390 -13.85 -15.99 -8.01
CA VAL A 390 -14.53 -17.26 -8.31
C VAL A 390 -14.97 -17.29 -9.78
N ARG A 391 -15.61 -16.22 -10.26
CA ARG A 391 -16.08 -16.11 -11.64
C ARG A 391 -14.94 -16.25 -12.65
N VAL A 392 -13.82 -15.57 -12.41
CA VAL A 392 -12.67 -15.59 -13.32
C VAL A 392 -11.94 -16.92 -13.28
N THR A 393 -11.72 -17.48 -12.10
CA THR A 393 -11.03 -18.78 -11.96
C THR A 393 -11.84 -19.98 -12.48
N ARG A 394 -13.18 -19.87 -12.49
CA ARG A 394 -14.06 -20.90 -13.11
C ARG A 394 -14.05 -20.87 -14.63
N ARG A 395 -13.77 -19.73 -15.25
CA ARG A 395 -13.69 -19.58 -16.72
C ARG A 395 -12.41 -20.10 -17.33
N LEU A 396 -11.41 -20.40 -16.51
CA LEU A 396 -10.19 -21.03 -16.97
C LEU A 396 -10.44 -22.48 -17.36
N PRO A 397 -9.95 -22.95 -18.51
CA PRO A 397 -10.10 -24.34 -18.91
C PRO A 397 -9.47 -25.25 -17.84
N ALA A 398 -10.19 -26.25 -17.42
CA ALA A 398 -9.66 -27.34 -16.60
C ALA A 398 -8.80 -28.22 -17.54
N ARG A 399 -7.49 -27.95 -17.62
CA ARG A 399 -6.52 -28.88 -18.22
C ARG A 399 -5.56 -29.35 -17.14
#